data_e729a86bffd231b5def3eeb1bad1c721
#
_entry.id   e729a86bffd231b5def3eeb1bad1c721
#
_cell.length_a   1.000
_cell.length_b   1.000
_cell.length_c   1.000
_cell.angle_alpha   90.00
_cell.angle_beta   90.00
_cell.angle_gamma   90.00
#
_symmetry.space_group_name_H-M   'P 1'
#
loop_
_entity.id
_entity.type
_entity.pdbx_description
1 polymer ?
#
loop_
_entity_poly.entity_id
_entity_poly.type
_entity_poly.pdbx_seq_one_letter_code
_entity_poly.pdbx_strand_id
1 'polypeptide(L)'
;MNCSFFAYLSRMKEISRWALMHNSVPENVQEHSHMTAVIAHALAVIRRDVFGRDADPDAAAAAALFHDASEILTGDMPTPVKYFTPELRNAYALVESSAADRLLSTLPEEMRPAYEPLVRESDPATRPYVKAADKLAA
;
A
#
# COMPACT_ATOMS: atom_id res chain seq x y z
N MET A 1 -27.24 -0.36 -3.45
CA MET A 1 -25.81 0.07 -3.32
C MET A 1 -24.94 -1.00 -3.93
N ASN A 2 -24.16 -0.66 -4.94
CA ASN A 2 -23.21 -1.59 -5.55
C ASN A 2 -21.81 -1.25 -5.02
N CYS A 3 -21.18 -2.19 -4.31
CA CYS A 3 -19.85 -2.00 -3.74
C CYS A 3 -19.00 -3.24 -4.01
N SER A 4 -18.14 -3.16 -5.01
CA SER A 4 -17.21 -4.26 -5.33
C SER A 4 -15.79 -4.03 -4.82
N PHE A 5 -15.51 -2.92 -4.15
CA PHE A 5 -14.20 -2.56 -3.62
C PHE A 5 -13.58 -3.68 -2.76
N PHE A 6 -14.33 -4.21 -1.80
CA PHE A 6 -13.82 -5.24 -0.90
C PHE A 6 -13.63 -6.59 -1.60
N ALA A 7 -14.44 -6.87 -2.63
CA ALA A 7 -14.22 -8.04 -3.47
C ALA A 7 -12.93 -7.91 -4.27
N TYR A 8 -12.60 -6.72 -4.77
CA TYR A 8 -11.31 -6.46 -5.41
C TYR A 8 -10.16 -6.60 -4.41
N LEU A 9 -10.28 -6.05 -3.21
CA LEU A 9 -9.24 -6.17 -2.18
C LEU A 9 -8.92 -7.62 -1.84
N SER A 10 -9.91 -8.50 -1.84
CA SER A 10 -9.69 -9.93 -1.57
C SER A 10 -8.75 -10.59 -2.59
N ARG A 11 -8.52 -9.97 -3.75
CA ARG A 11 -7.60 -10.45 -4.77
C ARG A 11 -6.13 -10.11 -4.51
N MET A 12 -5.83 -9.32 -3.48
CA MET A 12 -4.43 -9.02 -3.10
C MET A 12 -3.63 -10.31 -2.85
N LYS A 13 -4.27 -11.36 -2.37
CA LYS A 13 -3.65 -12.68 -2.18
C LYS A 13 -3.23 -13.38 -3.48
N GLU A 14 -3.79 -12.96 -4.62
CA GLU A 14 -3.47 -13.53 -5.93
C GLU A 14 -2.27 -12.82 -6.60
N ILE A 15 -1.79 -11.71 -6.04
CA ILE A 15 -0.71 -10.93 -6.63
C ILE A 15 0.61 -11.36 -6.00
N SER A 16 1.41 -12.12 -6.76
CA SER A 16 2.73 -12.58 -6.33
C SER A 16 3.75 -11.45 -6.32
N ARG A 17 4.65 -11.47 -5.35
CA ARG A 17 5.78 -10.55 -5.23
C ARG A 17 7.08 -11.22 -5.68
N TRP A 18 8.11 -10.40 -5.94
CA TRP A 18 9.47 -10.87 -6.26
C TRP A 18 9.59 -11.62 -7.59
N ALA A 19 8.86 -11.16 -8.62
CA ALA A 19 8.80 -11.82 -9.93
C ALA A 19 10.19 -12.01 -10.61
N LEU A 20 11.14 -11.10 -10.36
CA LEU A 20 12.49 -11.14 -10.94
C LEU A 20 13.58 -11.48 -9.91
N MET A 21 13.21 -11.76 -8.67
CA MET A 21 14.13 -12.01 -7.57
C MET A 21 14.01 -13.45 -7.09
N HIS A 22 15.14 -14.02 -6.64
CA HIS A 22 15.10 -15.27 -5.93
C HIS A 22 14.46 -15.08 -4.55
N ASN A 23 13.49 -15.90 -4.23
CA ASN A 23 12.89 -15.96 -2.90
C ASN A 23 12.78 -17.44 -2.48
N SER A 24 13.07 -17.71 -1.22
CA SER A 24 12.97 -19.05 -0.64
C SER A 24 11.54 -19.39 -0.22
N VAL A 25 10.71 -18.38 0.03
CA VAL A 25 9.32 -18.51 0.44
C VAL A 25 8.46 -17.63 -0.47
N PRO A 26 7.45 -18.21 -1.14
CA PRO A 26 6.51 -17.40 -1.94
C PRO A 26 5.79 -16.39 -1.06
N GLU A 27 5.63 -15.16 -1.55
CA GLU A 27 4.94 -14.07 -0.88
C GLU A 27 3.95 -13.43 -1.84
N ASN A 28 2.76 -13.08 -1.33
CA ASN A 28 1.78 -12.29 -2.06
C ASN A 28 1.63 -10.89 -1.45
N VAL A 29 0.94 -10.01 -2.17
CA VAL A 29 0.74 -8.61 -1.75
C VAL A 29 -0.05 -8.51 -0.44
N GLN A 30 -0.99 -9.41 -0.19
CA GLN A 30 -1.77 -9.39 1.05
C GLN A 30 -0.91 -9.72 2.28
N GLU A 31 -0.06 -10.75 2.19
CA GLU A 31 0.86 -11.12 3.26
C GLU A 31 1.85 -9.99 3.56
N HIS A 32 2.41 -9.40 2.51
CA HIS A 32 3.31 -8.25 2.61
C HIS A 32 2.62 -7.06 3.28
N SER A 33 1.41 -6.71 2.84
CA SER A 33 0.66 -5.58 3.40
C SER A 33 0.30 -5.79 4.87
N HIS A 34 -0.01 -7.02 5.27
CA HIS A 34 -0.23 -7.35 6.69
C HIS A 34 1.03 -7.11 7.53
N MET A 35 2.17 -7.64 7.09
CA MET A 35 3.44 -7.46 7.84
C MET A 35 3.87 -5.99 7.83
N THR A 36 3.68 -5.29 6.73
CA THR A 36 3.93 -3.85 6.65
C THR A 36 3.10 -3.09 7.68
N ALA A 37 1.82 -3.46 7.85
CA ALA A 37 0.94 -2.84 8.85
C ALA A 37 1.41 -3.10 10.28
N VAL A 38 1.84 -4.32 10.59
CA VAL A 38 2.38 -4.68 11.91
C VAL A 38 3.62 -3.84 12.23
N ILE A 39 4.54 -3.70 11.27
CA ILE A 39 5.78 -2.94 11.45
C ILE A 39 5.49 -1.43 11.53
N ALA A 40 4.60 -0.90 10.68
CA ALA A 40 4.23 0.51 10.71
C ALA A 40 3.62 0.90 12.07
N HIS A 41 2.75 0.05 12.61
CA HIS A 41 2.19 0.23 13.95
C HIS A 41 3.30 0.29 15.00
N ALA A 42 4.23 -0.68 14.97
CA ALA A 42 5.34 -0.74 15.93
C ALA A 42 6.25 0.50 15.86
N LEU A 43 6.58 0.97 14.67
CA LEU A 43 7.40 2.18 14.47
C LEU A 43 6.71 3.41 15.07
N ALA A 44 5.40 3.55 14.89
CA ALA A 44 4.64 4.66 15.46
C ALA A 44 4.53 4.56 16.99
N VAL A 45 4.39 3.36 17.56
CA VAL A 45 4.43 3.13 19.01
C VAL A 45 5.79 3.54 19.59
N ILE A 46 6.87 3.14 18.94
CA ILE A 46 8.23 3.51 19.38
C ILE A 46 8.38 5.03 19.38
N ARG A 47 7.94 5.70 18.32
CA ARG A 47 8.02 7.16 18.25
C ARG A 47 7.23 7.83 19.36
N ARG A 48 6.02 7.37 19.63
CA ARG A 48 5.15 7.94 20.65
C ARG A 48 5.63 7.62 22.07
N ASP A 49 5.90 6.35 22.38
CA ASP A 49 6.06 5.87 23.74
C ASP A 49 7.52 5.87 24.19
N VAL A 50 8.49 5.69 23.27
CA VAL A 50 9.92 5.71 23.58
C VAL A 50 10.51 7.11 23.41
N PHE A 51 10.18 7.79 22.30
CA PHE A 51 10.75 9.09 21.98
C PHE A 51 9.87 10.28 22.40
N GLY A 52 8.67 10.04 22.93
CA GLY A 52 7.76 11.09 23.41
C GLY A 52 7.30 12.06 22.31
N ARG A 53 7.20 11.60 21.06
CA ARG A 53 6.79 12.40 19.93
C ARG A 53 5.41 11.96 19.44
N ASP A 54 4.65 12.91 18.90
CA ASP A 54 3.31 12.62 18.40
C ASP A 54 3.32 11.61 17.27
N ALA A 55 2.45 10.60 17.37
CA ALA A 55 2.24 9.59 16.35
C ALA A 55 0.92 8.84 16.62
N ASP A 56 0.27 8.37 15.54
CA ASP A 56 -0.93 7.55 15.61
C ASP A 56 -0.63 6.16 15.04
N PRO A 57 -0.36 5.16 15.91
CA PRO A 57 -0.06 3.81 15.46
C PRO A 57 -1.18 3.14 14.67
N ASP A 58 -2.43 3.36 15.07
CA ASP A 58 -3.57 2.72 14.42
C ASP A 58 -3.80 3.30 13.02
N ALA A 59 -3.65 4.61 12.85
CA ALA A 59 -3.70 5.24 11.54
C ALA A 59 -2.56 4.77 10.62
N ALA A 60 -1.35 4.61 11.17
CA ALA A 60 -0.21 4.10 10.41
C ALA A 60 -0.45 2.66 9.92
N ALA A 61 -0.99 1.79 10.78
CA ALA A 61 -1.33 0.43 10.42
C ALA A 61 -2.43 0.38 9.36
N ALA A 62 -3.49 1.19 9.50
CA ALA A 62 -4.57 1.26 8.53
C ALA A 62 -4.03 1.70 7.15
N ALA A 63 -3.21 2.74 7.10
CA ALA A 63 -2.60 3.19 5.85
C ALA A 63 -1.75 2.11 5.19
N ALA A 64 -0.98 1.35 5.97
CA ALA A 64 -0.13 0.26 5.47
C ALA A 64 -0.94 -0.88 4.88
N LEU A 65 -2.11 -1.21 5.43
CA LEU A 65 -2.98 -2.26 4.89
C LEU A 65 -3.43 -2.00 3.44
N PHE A 66 -3.55 -0.74 3.06
CA PHE A 66 -4.06 -0.33 1.74
C PHE A 66 -2.97 0.18 0.79
N HIS A 67 -1.71 0.26 1.23
CA HIS A 67 -0.68 0.97 0.47
C HIS A 67 -0.40 0.37 -0.92
N ASP A 68 -0.57 -0.94 -1.09
CA ASP A 68 -0.41 -1.64 -2.36
C ASP A 68 -1.75 -2.06 -2.99
N ALA A 69 -2.87 -1.49 -2.57
CA ALA A 69 -4.19 -1.88 -3.06
C ALA A 69 -4.34 -1.71 -4.58
N SER A 70 -3.72 -0.70 -5.18
CA SER A 70 -3.77 -0.47 -6.62
C SER A 70 -3.11 -1.59 -7.44
N GLU A 71 -2.23 -2.38 -6.85
CA GLU A 71 -1.58 -3.53 -7.51
C GLU A 71 -2.56 -4.63 -7.91
N ILE A 72 -3.76 -4.64 -7.36
CA ILE A 72 -4.85 -5.52 -7.83
C ILE A 72 -5.11 -5.33 -9.32
N LEU A 73 -4.95 -4.11 -9.82
CA LEU A 73 -5.19 -3.75 -11.22
C LEU A 73 -3.89 -3.69 -12.05
N THR A 74 -2.75 -3.36 -11.44
CA THR A 74 -1.48 -3.19 -12.13
C THR A 74 -0.56 -4.40 -12.07
N GLY A 75 -0.75 -5.28 -11.07
CA GLY A 75 0.25 -6.26 -10.66
C GLY A 75 1.40 -5.62 -9.92
N ASP A 76 2.26 -6.47 -9.35
CA ASP A 76 3.50 -6.05 -8.70
C ASP A 76 4.58 -5.84 -9.77
N MET A 77 4.94 -4.58 -10.03
CA MET A 77 6.04 -4.27 -10.93
C MET A 77 7.35 -4.25 -10.14
N PRO A 78 8.35 -5.06 -10.54
CA PRO A 78 9.66 -5.06 -9.89
C PRO A 78 10.30 -3.68 -9.91
N THR A 79 10.83 -3.25 -8.76
CA THR A 79 11.44 -1.93 -8.60
C THR A 79 12.52 -1.61 -9.64
N PRO A 80 13.43 -2.53 -10.00
CA PRO A 80 14.42 -2.26 -11.05
C PRO A 80 13.81 -1.92 -12.41
N VAL A 81 12.66 -2.52 -12.74
CA VAL A 81 11.94 -2.22 -14.00
C VAL A 81 11.22 -0.88 -13.91
N LYS A 82 10.54 -0.63 -12.78
CA LYS A 82 9.77 0.59 -12.53
C LYS A 82 10.61 1.86 -12.65
N TYR A 83 11.85 1.81 -12.20
CA TYR A 83 12.79 2.94 -12.19
C TYR A 83 13.86 2.86 -13.27
N PHE A 84 13.65 2.03 -14.29
CA PHE A 84 14.66 1.80 -15.36
C PHE A 84 14.95 3.07 -16.16
N THR A 85 13.91 3.85 -16.49
CA THR A 85 14.07 5.18 -17.12
C THR A 85 13.14 6.18 -16.44
N PRO A 86 13.45 7.52 -16.49
CA PRO A 86 12.56 8.54 -15.98
C PRO A 86 11.19 8.53 -16.68
N GLU A 87 11.17 8.26 -17.98
CA GLU A 87 9.94 8.19 -18.77
C GLU A 87 9.04 7.04 -18.31
N LEU A 88 9.63 5.88 -18.08
CA LEU A 88 8.89 4.71 -17.59
C LEU A 88 8.35 4.95 -16.17
N ARG A 89 9.15 5.53 -15.30
CA ARG A 89 8.73 5.90 -13.94
C ARG A 89 7.52 6.84 -13.97
N ASN A 90 7.57 7.89 -14.81
CA ASN A 90 6.48 8.86 -14.93
C ASN A 90 5.23 8.22 -15.53
N ALA A 91 5.38 7.39 -16.56
CA ALA A 91 4.27 6.66 -17.17
C ALA A 91 3.62 5.70 -16.17
N TYR A 92 4.43 5.00 -15.36
CA TYR A 92 3.93 4.07 -14.36
C TYR A 92 3.18 4.79 -13.22
N ALA A 93 3.64 5.97 -12.82
CA ALA A 93 2.94 6.79 -11.84
C ALA A 93 1.53 7.17 -12.32
N LEU A 94 1.35 7.43 -13.61
CA LEU A 94 0.03 7.66 -14.20
C LEU A 94 -0.83 6.39 -14.19
N VAL A 95 -0.25 5.24 -14.45
CA VAL A 95 -0.94 3.94 -14.36
C VAL A 95 -1.41 3.68 -12.93
N GLU A 96 -0.56 3.90 -11.94
CA GLU A 96 -0.90 3.72 -10.52
C GLU A 96 -2.04 4.67 -10.11
N SER A 97 -1.98 5.94 -10.54
CA SER A 97 -3.03 6.92 -10.26
C SER A 97 -4.37 6.52 -10.88
N SER A 98 -4.34 6.07 -12.13
CA SER A 98 -5.55 5.58 -12.83
C SER A 98 -6.11 4.33 -12.16
N ALA A 99 -5.26 3.43 -11.69
CA ALA A 99 -5.68 2.24 -10.96
C ALA A 99 -6.35 2.60 -9.64
N ALA A 100 -5.79 3.57 -8.91
CA ALA A 100 -6.39 4.09 -7.67
C ALA A 100 -7.76 4.72 -7.93
N ASP A 101 -7.90 5.55 -8.97
CA ASP A 101 -9.17 6.15 -9.37
C ASP A 101 -10.22 5.06 -9.64
N ARG A 102 -9.82 4.05 -10.39
CA ARG A 102 -10.71 2.96 -10.78
C ARG A 102 -11.16 2.13 -9.58
N LEU A 103 -10.24 1.82 -8.67
CA LEU A 103 -10.52 1.07 -7.46
C LEU A 103 -11.47 1.86 -6.54
N LEU A 104 -11.20 3.15 -6.32
CA LEU A 104 -12.05 4.03 -5.52
C LEU A 104 -13.45 4.20 -6.12
N SER A 105 -13.59 4.17 -7.44
CA SER A 105 -14.90 4.25 -8.10
C SER A 105 -15.82 3.07 -7.78
N THR A 106 -15.28 1.97 -7.28
CA THR A 106 -16.06 0.79 -6.87
C THR A 106 -16.63 0.90 -5.45
N LEU A 107 -16.30 1.97 -4.73
CA LEU A 107 -16.91 2.31 -3.43
C LEU A 107 -18.16 3.18 -3.63
N PRO A 108 -19.14 3.06 -2.71
CA PRO A 108 -20.18 4.06 -2.57
C PRO A 108 -19.57 5.46 -2.37
N GLU A 109 -20.22 6.46 -2.92
CA GLU A 109 -19.69 7.83 -2.92
C GLU A 109 -19.43 8.35 -1.50
N GLU A 110 -20.29 8.00 -0.56
CA GLU A 110 -20.17 8.40 0.84
C GLU A 110 -18.94 7.82 1.55
N MET A 111 -18.42 6.69 1.07
CA MET A 111 -17.27 6.02 1.68
C MET A 111 -15.92 6.47 1.08
N ARG A 112 -15.93 7.03 -0.12
CA ARG A 112 -14.69 7.40 -0.83
C ARG A 112 -13.77 8.31 -0.03
N PRO A 113 -14.25 9.36 0.65
CA PRO A 113 -13.37 10.24 1.42
C PRO A 113 -12.54 9.54 2.49
N ALA A 114 -13.08 8.48 3.09
CA ALA A 114 -12.35 7.71 4.10
C ALA A 114 -11.23 6.83 3.51
N TYR A 115 -11.43 6.30 2.31
CA TYR A 115 -10.48 5.37 1.68
C TYR A 115 -9.50 6.03 0.73
N GLU A 116 -9.80 7.20 0.20
CA GLU A 116 -8.93 7.88 -0.75
C GLU A 116 -7.52 8.13 -0.20
N PRO A 117 -7.32 8.69 1.01
CA PRO A 117 -5.98 8.88 1.55
C PRO A 117 -5.26 7.55 1.80
N LEU A 118 -5.97 6.47 2.11
CA LEU A 118 -5.39 5.15 2.34
C LEU A 118 -4.89 4.52 1.04
N VAL A 119 -5.71 4.52 0.00
CA VAL A 119 -5.39 3.93 -1.30
C VAL A 119 -4.30 4.73 -2.03
N ARG A 120 -4.29 6.06 -1.89
CA ARG A 120 -3.31 6.94 -2.54
C ARG A 120 -2.06 7.22 -1.71
N GLU A 121 -1.99 6.73 -0.45
CA GLU A 121 -0.91 7.05 0.48
C GLU A 121 -0.67 8.58 0.60
N SER A 122 -1.74 9.35 0.63
CA SER A 122 -1.64 10.81 0.57
C SER A 122 -1.56 11.50 1.93
N ASP A 123 -1.73 10.77 3.04
CA ASP A 123 -1.64 11.34 4.38
C ASP A 123 -0.17 11.50 4.81
N PRO A 124 0.33 12.74 4.94
CA PRO A 124 1.72 12.98 5.34
C PRO A 124 2.01 12.54 6.77
N ALA A 125 1.00 12.39 7.63
CA ALA A 125 1.19 11.93 9.01
C ALA A 125 1.52 10.43 9.10
N THR A 126 1.05 9.61 8.17
CA THR A 126 1.27 8.17 8.17
C THR A 126 2.30 7.70 7.16
N ARG A 127 2.49 8.42 6.07
CA ARG A 127 3.35 8.03 4.95
C ARG A 127 4.79 7.65 5.34
N PRO A 128 5.49 8.37 6.23
CA PRO A 128 6.85 7.97 6.63
C PRO A 128 6.91 6.58 7.28
N TYR A 129 5.91 6.23 8.08
CA TYR A 129 5.83 4.92 8.72
C TYR A 129 5.57 3.81 7.72
N VAL A 130 4.66 4.03 6.79
CA VAL A 130 4.34 3.07 5.73
C VAL A 130 5.56 2.81 4.86
N LYS A 131 6.27 3.85 4.43
CA LYS A 131 7.48 3.72 3.60
C LYS A 131 8.60 2.98 4.30
N ALA A 132 8.84 3.28 5.58
CA ALA A 132 9.87 2.59 6.36
C ALA A 132 9.49 1.12 6.58
N ALA A 133 8.24 0.87 6.94
CA ALA A 133 7.73 -0.47 7.17
C ALA A 133 7.74 -1.33 5.90
N ASP A 134 7.39 -0.76 4.76
CA ASP A 134 7.42 -1.43 3.46
C ASP A 134 8.83 -1.98 3.16
N LYS A 135 9.86 -1.19 3.39
CA LYS A 135 11.25 -1.62 3.22
C LYS A 135 11.66 -2.69 4.22
N LEU A 136 11.22 -2.58 5.47
CA LEU A 136 11.56 -3.55 6.52
C LEU A 136 10.84 -4.88 6.33
N ALA A 137 9.66 -4.87 5.74
CA ALA A 137 8.85 -6.06 5.48
C ALA A 137 9.27 -6.78 4.18
N ALA A 138 10.07 -6.14 3.36
CA ALA A 138 10.50 -6.69 2.08
C ALA A 138 11.52 -7.83 2.24
#